data_811a8a9b561958b930b289ed6692a3f6
#
_entry.id   811a8a9b561958b930b289ed6692a3f6
#
_cell.length_a   1.000
_cell.length_b   1.000
_cell.length_c   1.000
_cell.angle_alpha   90.00
_cell.angle_beta   90.00
_cell.angle_gamma   90.00
#
_symmetry.space_group_name_H-M   'P 1'
#
loop_
_entity.id
_entity.type
_entity.pdbx_description
1 polymer ?
#
loop_
_entity_poly.entity_id
_entity_poly.type
_entity_poly.pdbx_seq_one_letter_code
_entity_poly.pdbx_strand_id
1 'polypeptide(L)'
;MKQDNTTAYNSGSGLRYGMFIPLALMLASVISCCFSYSKAKQNIANDLNDAMFALANENSELWTRPDTIAAIRQMYEATHKPLIYEASDVNFRNTALKDEAYFTLALVDKKTIAPKIRENKIASDSIMLVPECATDGLAIKVQGFADCSMASVFSASDQTLPGILFSLSILSLTGMFVWRKRMSEITDAAVVAIPATLTLDGIKLTPMQRQFAQMLLDAPNMKVDKRTLCETLWDNKSNAEESLYSLVRRTKTALAKANMEIICNRGESYELRITS
;
A
#
# COMPACT_ATOMS: atom_id res chain seq x y z
N MET A 1 -2.12 -48.22 -17.28
CA MET A 1 -2.93 -47.05 -16.91
C MET A 1 -2.13 -46.25 -15.86
N LYS A 2 -1.46 -45.19 -16.29
CA LYS A 2 -0.75 -44.29 -15.41
C LYS A 2 -1.76 -43.25 -14.91
N GLN A 3 -2.04 -43.22 -13.64
CA GLN A 3 -2.80 -42.16 -13.01
C GLN A 3 -1.81 -41.17 -12.39
N ASP A 4 -1.86 -39.95 -12.92
CA ASP A 4 -1.01 -38.83 -12.53
C ASP A 4 -1.35 -38.34 -11.11
N ASN A 5 -0.42 -38.54 -10.19
CA ASN A 5 -0.43 -37.97 -8.84
C ASN A 5 0.15 -36.54 -8.86
N THR A 6 -0.48 -35.59 -9.52
CA THR A 6 0.00 -34.19 -9.62
C THR A 6 -0.76 -33.19 -8.75
N THR A 7 -1.63 -33.61 -7.83
CA THR A 7 -2.52 -32.69 -7.09
C THR A 7 -2.00 -32.19 -5.73
N ALA A 8 -0.89 -32.74 -5.21
CA ALA A 8 -0.42 -32.39 -3.85
C ALA A 8 0.63 -31.26 -3.76
N TYR A 9 1.15 -30.73 -4.88
CA TYR A 9 2.27 -29.78 -4.87
C TYR A 9 1.88 -28.30 -4.99
N ASN A 10 0.60 -27.96 -5.13
CA ASN A 10 0.19 -26.60 -5.52
C ASN A 10 -0.43 -25.75 -4.41
N SER A 11 -0.50 -26.20 -3.17
CA SER A 11 -1.13 -25.40 -2.10
C SER A 11 -0.25 -24.26 -1.57
N GLY A 12 1.07 -24.39 -1.70
CA GLY A 12 2.02 -23.36 -1.24
C GLY A 12 2.20 -22.19 -2.20
N SER A 13 1.99 -22.38 -3.50
CA SER A 13 2.11 -21.34 -4.51
C SER A 13 0.88 -20.42 -4.53
N GLY A 14 -0.32 -20.96 -4.42
CA GLY A 14 -1.56 -20.19 -4.38
C GLY A 14 -1.62 -19.18 -3.23
N LEU A 15 -1.03 -19.52 -2.09
CA LEU A 15 -0.99 -18.65 -0.91
C LEU A 15 -0.05 -17.45 -1.10
N ARG A 16 1.04 -17.63 -1.83
CA ARG A 16 1.99 -16.55 -2.15
C ARG A 16 1.38 -15.56 -3.14
N TYR A 17 0.68 -16.03 -4.14
CA TYR A 17 -0.01 -15.18 -5.14
C TYR A 17 -1.22 -14.46 -4.52
N GLY A 18 -1.92 -15.04 -3.57
CA GLY A 18 -3.06 -14.41 -2.90
C GLY A 18 -2.71 -13.11 -2.16
N MET A 19 -1.50 -12.97 -1.62
CA MET A 19 -1.07 -11.73 -0.96
C MET A 19 -0.77 -10.57 -1.94
N PHE A 20 -0.47 -10.86 -3.20
CA PHE A 20 -0.16 -9.80 -4.18
C PHE A 20 -1.40 -8.98 -4.56
N ILE A 21 -2.59 -9.59 -4.58
CA ILE A 21 -3.84 -8.91 -4.97
C ILE A 21 -4.19 -7.76 -4.01
N PRO A 22 -4.30 -7.98 -2.67
CA PRO A 22 -4.61 -6.87 -1.77
C PRO A 22 -3.51 -5.82 -1.73
N LEU A 23 -2.24 -6.20 -1.86
CA LEU A 23 -1.13 -5.27 -1.93
C LEU A 23 -1.19 -4.40 -3.19
N ALA A 24 -1.49 -4.99 -4.35
CA ALA A 24 -1.66 -4.27 -5.61
C ALA A 24 -2.85 -3.29 -5.55
N LEU A 25 -3.98 -3.70 -4.95
CA LEU A 25 -5.14 -2.83 -4.75
C LEU A 25 -4.83 -1.67 -3.81
N MET A 26 -4.08 -1.91 -2.74
CA MET A 26 -3.65 -0.87 -1.82
C MET A 26 -2.75 0.16 -2.51
N LEU A 27 -1.79 -0.32 -3.30
CA LEU A 27 -0.88 0.54 -4.08
C LEU A 27 -1.66 1.34 -5.13
N ALA A 28 -2.60 0.72 -5.84
CA ALA A 28 -3.47 1.39 -6.79
C ALA A 28 -4.35 2.46 -6.12
N SER A 29 -4.84 2.22 -4.91
CA SER A 29 -5.58 3.20 -4.11
C SER A 29 -4.73 4.43 -3.79
N VAL A 30 -3.48 4.24 -3.35
CA VAL A 30 -2.55 5.35 -3.06
C VAL A 30 -2.25 6.16 -4.32
N ILE A 31 -1.95 5.49 -5.43
CA ILE A 31 -1.70 6.17 -6.72
C ILE A 31 -2.93 6.95 -7.17
N SER A 32 -4.13 6.35 -7.07
CA SER A 32 -5.39 7.02 -7.42
C SER A 32 -5.67 8.23 -6.53
N CYS A 33 -5.36 8.15 -5.22
CA CYS A 33 -5.47 9.25 -4.28
C CYS A 33 -4.54 10.42 -4.67
N CYS A 34 -3.27 10.14 -4.98
CA CYS A 34 -2.32 11.15 -5.43
C CYS A 34 -2.77 11.82 -6.74
N PHE A 35 -3.34 11.04 -7.66
CA PHE A 35 -3.86 11.55 -8.94
C PHE A 35 -5.09 12.45 -8.72
N SER A 36 -6.05 12.03 -7.88
CA SER A 36 -7.23 12.83 -7.52
C SER A 36 -6.83 14.15 -6.84
N TYR A 37 -5.85 14.11 -5.94
CA TYR A 37 -5.31 15.30 -5.29
C TYR A 37 -4.65 16.26 -6.30
N SER A 38 -3.82 15.74 -7.21
CA SER A 38 -3.19 16.54 -8.25
C SER A 38 -4.21 17.19 -9.19
N LYS A 39 -5.25 16.42 -9.57
CA LYS A 39 -6.35 16.92 -10.40
C LYS A 39 -7.15 18.02 -9.68
N ALA A 40 -7.43 17.85 -8.39
CA ALA A 40 -8.10 18.88 -7.58
C ALA A 40 -7.28 20.17 -7.52
N LYS A 41 -5.96 20.06 -7.30
CA LYS A 41 -5.04 21.20 -7.32
C LYS A 41 -5.06 21.93 -8.67
N GLN A 42 -5.10 21.19 -9.78
CA GLN A 42 -5.18 21.77 -11.11
C GLN A 42 -6.55 22.43 -11.37
N ASN A 43 -7.64 21.82 -10.91
CA ASN A 43 -8.97 22.42 -11.00
C ASN A 43 -9.06 23.74 -10.23
N ILE A 44 -8.46 23.80 -9.03
CA ILE A 44 -8.35 25.03 -8.25
C ILE A 44 -7.56 26.10 -9.00
N ALA A 45 -6.44 25.74 -9.62
CA ALA A 45 -5.65 26.67 -10.40
C ALA A 45 -6.41 27.19 -11.63
N ASN A 46 -7.17 26.32 -12.31
CA ASN A 46 -8.00 26.71 -13.44
C ASN A 46 -9.16 27.63 -13.03
N ASP A 47 -9.83 27.33 -11.90
CA ASP A 47 -10.90 28.17 -11.37
C ASP A 47 -10.37 29.56 -10.97
N LEU A 48 -9.17 29.58 -10.40
CA LEU A 48 -8.46 30.82 -10.07
C LEU A 48 -8.06 31.61 -11.33
N ASN A 49 -7.67 30.93 -12.41
CA ASN A 49 -7.41 31.55 -13.72
C ASN A 49 -8.69 32.18 -14.32
N ASP A 50 -9.78 31.39 -14.34
CA ASP A 50 -11.07 31.87 -14.87
C ASP A 50 -11.53 33.13 -14.11
N ALA A 51 -11.43 33.09 -12.78
CA ALA A 51 -11.77 34.21 -11.91
C ALA A 51 -10.87 35.42 -12.12
N MET A 52 -9.57 35.23 -12.31
CA MET A 52 -8.60 36.28 -12.58
C MET A 52 -8.86 36.91 -13.94
N PHE A 53 -9.17 36.15 -14.99
CA PHE A 53 -9.51 36.68 -16.31
C PHE A 53 -10.78 37.51 -16.27
N ALA A 54 -11.82 37.05 -15.57
CA ALA A 54 -13.07 37.79 -15.39
C ALA A 54 -12.81 39.12 -14.67
N LEU A 55 -12.08 39.10 -13.57
CA LEU A 55 -11.74 40.27 -12.78
C LEU A 55 -10.88 41.27 -13.57
N ALA A 56 -9.88 40.78 -14.32
CA ALA A 56 -9.02 41.60 -15.14
C ALA A 56 -9.80 42.27 -16.29
N ASN A 57 -10.74 41.55 -16.91
CA ASN A 57 -11.56 42.10 -17.99
C ASN A 57 -12.52 43.19 -17.49
N GLU A 58 -13.14 42.96 -16.31
CA GLU A 58 -14.05 43.93 -15.70
C GLU A 58 -13.35 45.21 -15.26
N ASN A 59 -12.14 45.08 -14.70
CA ASN A 59 -11.41 46.18 -14.08
C ASN A 59 -10.25 46.71 -14.94
N SER A 60 -10.05 46.22 -16.15
CA SER A 60 -8.92 46.62 -17.03
C SER A 60 -8.80 48.10 -17.23
N GLU A 61 -9.90 48.79 -17.56
CA GLU A 61 -9.94 50.24 -17.76
C GLU A 61 -9.61 51.02 -16.48
N LEU A 62 -10.08 50.53 -15.32
CA LEU A 62 -9.84 51.18 -14.04
C LEU A 62 -8.37 51.05 -13.64
N TRP A 63 -7.80 49.88 -13.81
CA TRP A 63 -6.42 49.61 -13.43
C TRP A 63 -5.38 50.24 -14.33
N THR A 64 -5.73 50.46 -15.61
CA THR A 64 -4.84 51.08 -16.58
C THR A 64 -4.91 52.64 -16.57
N ARG A 65 -5.77 53.24 -15.72
CA ARG A 65 -5.81 54.70 -15.55
C ARG A 65 -4.50 55.25 -14.97
N PRO A 66 -4.03 56.40 -15.44
CA PRO A 66 -2.79 57.01 -14.94
C PRO A 66 -2.78 57.21 -13.43
N ASP A 67 -3.91 57.62 -12.85
CA ASP A 67 -4.05 57.87 -11.42
C ASP A 67 -3.90 56.59 -10.59
N THR A 68 -4.47 55.49 -11.07
CA THR A 68 -4.37 54.18 -10.43
C THR A 68 -2.94 53.66 -10.50
N ILE A 69 -2.26 53.83 -11.61
CA ILE A 69 -0.87 53.42 -11.78
C ILE A 69 0.04 54.21 -10.83
N ALA A 70 -0.19 55.54 -10.73
CA ALA A 70 0.57 56.38 -9.78
C ALA A 70 0.36 55.94 -8.32
N ALA A 71 -0.89 55.63 -7.95
CA ALA A 71 -1.21 55.12 -6.62
C ALA A 71 -0.56 53.77 -6.32
N ILE A 72 -0.60 52.82 -7.27
CA ILE A 72 0.07 51.52 -7.13
C ILE A 72 1.58 51.68 -7.00
N ARG A 73 2.18 52.61 -7.78
CA ARG A 73 3.62 52.91 -7.70
C ARG A 73 3.99 53.47 -6.33
N GLN A 74 3.27 54.47 -5.85
CA GLN A 74 3.51 55.07 -4.53
C GLN A 74 3.39 54.06 -3.42
N MET A 75 2.39 53.18 -3.49
CA MET A 75 2.19 52.10 -2.51
C MET A 75 3.31 51.05 -2.55
N TYR A 76 3.77 50.71 -3.76
CA TYR A 76 4.89 49.74 -3.90
C TYR A 76 6.21 50.35 -3.41
N GLU A 77 6.48 51.62 -3.67
CA GLU A 77 7.67 52.34 -3.16
C GLU A 77 7.68 52.43 -1.65
N ALA A 78 6.50 52.59 -1.04
CA ALA A 78 6.37 52.66 0.43
C ALA A 78 6.46 51.32 1.13
N THR A 79 5.92 50.23 0.54
CA THR A 79 5.75 48.95 1.20
C THR A 79 6.66 47.86 0.65
N HIS A 80 7.18 48.00 -0.53
CA HIS A 80 7.89 46.98 -1.33
C HIS A 80 7.08 45.68 -1.51
N LYS A 81 5.74 45.77 -1.41
CA LYS A 81 4.82 44.65 -1.56
C LYS A 81 3.82 44.92 -2.69
N PRO A 82 3.39 43.87 -3.41
CA PRO A 82 2.32 44.00 -4.38
C PRO A 82 1.02 44.40 -3.69
N LEU A 83 0.15 45.13 -4.40
CA LEU A 83 -1.20 45.40 -3.92
C LEU A 83 -1.98 44.08 -3.85
N ILE A 84 -2.60 43.82 -2.72
CA ILE A 84 -3.47 42.67 -2.54
C ILE A 84 -4.92 43.12 -2.75
N TYR A 85 -5.60 42.41 -3.63
CA TYR A 85 -7.02 42.56 -3.88
C TYR A 85 -7.74 41.31 -3.33
N GLU A 86 -8.59 41.49 -2.33
CA GLU A 86 -9.35 40.40 -1.76
C GLU A 86 -10.42 39.91 -2.75
N ALA A 87 -10.59 38.59 -2.80
CA ALA A 87 -11.46 37.95 -3.77
C ALA A 87 -12.91 37.80 -3.28
N SER A 88 -13.34 38.60 -2.27
CA SER A 88 -14.66 38.46 -1.62
C SER A 88 -15.84 38.58 -2.60
N ASP A 89 -15.69 39.36 -3.65
CA ASP A 89 -16.74 39.63 -4.64
C ASP A 89 -16.63 38.75 -5.90
N VAL A 90 -15.62 37.87 -5.95
CA VAL A 90 -15.39 37.02 -7.12
C VAL A 90 -16.13 35.69 -6.96
N ASN A 91 -16.86 35.27 -7.97
CA ASN A 91 -17.57 34.01 -8.00
C ASN A 91 -16.62 32.87 -8.39
N PHE A 92 -16.24 32.06 -7.41
CA PHE A 92 -15.51 30.82 -7.64
C PHE A 92 -16.47 29.63 -7.81
N ARG A 93 -16.17 28.71 -8.70
CA ARG A 93 -16.89 27.43 -8.83
C ARG A 93 -16.65 26.55 -7.60
N ASN A 94 -15.43 26.62 -7.05
CA ASN A 94 -15.07 25.91 -5.84
C ASN A 94 -15.24 26.81 -4.61
N THR A 95 -16.24 26.54 -3.79
CA THR A 95 -16.57 27.32 -2.58
C THR A 95 -15.42 27.36 -1.56
N ALA A 96 -14.53 26.37 -1.58
CA ALA A 96 -13.34 26.36 -0.71
C ALA A 96 -12.34 27.48 -1.02
N LEU A 97 -12.42 28.09 -2.21
CA LEU A 97 -11.55 29.20 -2.59
C LEU A 97 -12.02 30.57 -2.08
N LYS A 98 -13.29 30.69 -1.69
CA LYS A 98 -13.92 31.97 -1.39
C LYS A 98 -13.21 32.77 -0.30
N ASP A 99 -12.70 32.06 0.72
CA ASP A 99 -12.03 32.69 1.87
C ASP A 99 -10.48 32.59 1.81
N GLU A 100 -9.94 31.80 0.89
CA GLU A 100 -8.50 31.48 0.82
C GLU A 100 -7.81 32.11 -0.42
N ALA A 101 -8.59 32.68 -1.36
CA ALA A 101 -8.07 33.26 -2.61
C ALA A 101 -7.89 34.78 -2.50
N TYR A 102 -6.82 35.28 -3.10
CA TYR A 102 -6.56 36.71 -3.29
C TYR A 102 -5.81 36.93 -4.58
N PHE A 103 -5.95 38.16 -5.13
CA PHE A 103 -5.24 38.59 -6.32
C PHE A 103 -4.17 39.60 -5.96
N THR A 104 -3.07 39.58 -6.68
CA THR A 104 -2.00 40.57 -6.51
C THR A 104 -1.83 41.37 -7.77
N LEU A 105 -1.73 42.69 -7.61
CA LEU A 105 -1.38 43.61 -8.67
C LEU A 105 0.03 44.14 -8.41
N ALA A 106 0.94 43.88 -9.32
CA ALA A 106 2.32 44.34 -9.22
C ALA A 106 2.70 45.12 -10.50
N LEU A 107 3.36 46.25 -10.33
CA LEU A 107 4.01 46.92 -11.42
C LEU A 107 5.30 46.21 -11.79
N VAL A 108 5.39 45.76 -13.02
CA VAL A 108 6.57 45.06 -13.53
C VAL A 108 7.14 45.83 -14.69
N ASP A 109 8.41 46.18 -14.55
CA ASP A 109 9.20 46.66 -15.70
C ASP A 109 9.55 45.43 -16.54
N LYS A 110 9.51 45.57 -17.90
CA LYS A 110 9.83 44.50 -18.86
C LYS A 110 11.17 43.75 -18.57
N LYS A 111 12.01 44.34 -17.72
CA LYS A 111 13.33 43.80 -17.34
C LYS A 111 13.35 43.09 -16.00
N THR A 112 12.30 43.18 -15.19
CA THR A 112 12.31 42.64 -13.81
C THR A 112 11.70 41.25 -13.80
N ILE A 113 12.52 40.29 -13.39
CA ILE A 113 12.09 38.87 -13.19
C ILE A 113 11.09 38.83 -12.04
N ALA A 114 9.96 38.17 -12.27
CA ALA A 114 8.89 38.00 -11.29
C ALA A 114 9.38 37.53 -9.90
N PRO A 115 8.84 38.08 -8.81
CA PRO A 115 9.22 37.64 -7.48
C PRO A 115 8.91 36.15 -7.29
N LYS A 116 9.87 35.44 -6.70
CA LYS A 116 9.79 34.01 -6.44
C LYS A 116 8.66 33.71 -5.45
N ILE A 117 7.64 33.01 -5.91
CA ILE A 117 6.44 32.68 -5.14
C ILE A 117 6.82 31.69 -4.03
N ARG A 118 6.26 31.82 -2.84
CA ARG A 118 6.39 30.83 -1.76
C ARG A 118 5.84 29.48 -2.22
N GLU A 119 6.64 28.42 -2.06
CA GLU A 119 6.44 27.09 -2.61
C GLU A 119 5.13 26.38 -2.22
N ASN A 120 4.36 26.89 -1.26
CA ASN A 120 3.15 26.24 -0.73
C ASN A 120 1.81 26.84 -1.20
N LYS A 121 1.83 27.81 -2.13
CA LYS A 121 0.60 28.45 -2.61
C LYS A 121 0.25 27.95 -4.01
N ILE A 122 -1.04 27.75 -4.26
CA ILE A 122 -1.54 27.50 -5.61
C ILE A 122 -1.62 28.86 -6.29
N ALA A 123 -0.92 29.01 -7.39
CA ALA A 123 -0.90 30.24 -8.16
C ALA A 123 -1.60 30.03 -9.51
N SER A 124 -2.31 31.07 -9.97
CA SER A 124 -2.80 31.16 -11.34
C SER A 124 -1.66 31.50 -12.31
N ASP A 125 -1.96 31.44 -13.58
CA ASP A 125 -1.16 32.11 -14.60
C ASP A 125 -1.12 33.62 -14.32
N SER A 126 -0.27 34.35 -14.99
CA SER A 126 -0.18 35.78 -14.80
C SER A 126 -0.67 36.52 -16.08
N ILE A 127 -1.50 37.50 -15.91
CA ILE A 127 -1.91 38.42 -17.00
C ILE A 127 -1.08 39.66 -16.87
N MET A 128 -0.63 40.20 -18.01
CA MET A 128 0.02 41.49 -18.10
C MET A 128 -0.91 42.48 -18.80
N LEU A 129 -1.36 43.49 -18.08
CA LEU A 129 -2.12 44.61 -18.62
C LEU A 129 -1.12 45.73 -18.98
N VAL A 130 -1.08 46.09 -20.24
CA VAL A 130 -0.22 47.17 -20.73
C VAL A 130 -1.08 48.43 -20.90
N PRO A 131 -0.84 49.49 -20.13
CA PRO A 131 -1.56 50.73 -20.27
C PRO A 131 -1.23 51.42 -21.63
N GLU A 132 -2.22 51.96 -22.29
CA GLU A 132 -2.01 52.63 -23.58
C GLU A 132 -1.10 53.90 -23.49
N CYS A 133 -1.04 54.49 -22.30
CA CYS A 133 -0.25 55.69 -22.01
C CYS A 133 1.13 55.41 -21.42
N ALA A 134 1.57 54.15 -21.34
CA ALA A 134 2.86 53.81 -20.72
C ALA A 134 4.04 54.09 -21.68
N THR A 135 4.60 55.26 -21.59
CA THR A 135 5.86 55.63 -22.27
C THR A 135 7.08 54.86 -21.71
N ASP A 136 6.97 54.29 -20.50
CA ASP A 136 8.09 53.70 -19.77
C ASP A 136 8.15 52.17 -19.86
N GLY A 137 7.32 51.55 -20.68
CA GLY A 137 7.32 50.06 -20.79
C GLY A 137 6.83 49.33 -19.58
N LEU A 138 6.16 50.02 -18.66
CA LEU A 138 5.57 49.44 -17.43
C LEU A 138 4.32 48.64 -17.78
N ALA A 139 4.17 47.48 -17.15
CA ALA A 139 2.98 46.65 -17.23
C ALA A 139 2.48 46.32 -15.83
N ILE A 140 1.17 46.18 -15.70
CA ILE A 140 0.57 45.68 -14.46
C ILE A 140 0.44 44.16 -14.58
N LYS A 141 1.15 43.44 -13.72
CA LYS A 141 1.04 42.00 -13.59
C LYS A 141 -0.07 41.68 -12.59
N VAL A 142 -1.09 40.98 -13.05
CA VAL A 142 -2.18 40.44 -12.23
C VAL A 142 -1.95 38.94 -12.07
N GLN A 143 -1.97 38.47 -10.85
CA GLN A 143 -1.79 37.06 -10.56
C GLN A 143 -2.64 36.66 -9.33
N GLY A 144 -3.39 35.56 -9.45
CA GLY A 144 -4.20 35.03 -8.40
C GLY A 144 -3.40 34.01 -7.55
N PHE A 145 -3.69 33.96 -6.27
CA PHE A 145 -3.12 33.04 -5.32
C PHE A 145 -4.22 32.45 -4.45
N ALA A 146 -4.09 31.16 -4.14
CA ALA A 146 -4.93 30.49 -3.16
C ALA A 146 -4.05 29.88 -2.06
N ASP A 147 -4.32 30.26 -0.81
CA ASP A 147 -3.59 29.79 0.37
C ASP A 147 -4.28 28.53 0.96
N CYS A 148 -4.59 27.56 0.06
CA CYS A 148 -5.31 26.36 0.40
C CYS A 148 -4.45 25.41 1.24
N SER A 149 -4.96 24.95 2.37
CA SER A 149 -4.34 23.90 3.14
C SER A 149 -4.38 22.55 2.39
N MET A 150 -3.50 21.62 2.72
CA MET A 150 -3.58 20.26 2.13
C MET A 150 -4.94 19.61 2.41
N ALA A 151 -5.56 19.89 3.56
CA ALA A 151 -6.86 19.35 3.94
C ALA A 151 -7.99 19.92 3.08
N SER A 152 -8.00 21.23 2.77
CA SER A 152 -8.99 21.85 1.89
C SER A 152 -8.88 21.31 0.47
N VAL A 153 -7.69 21.16 -0.08
CA VAL A 153 -7.48 20.54 -1.40
C VAL A 153 -7.95 19.09 -1.42
N PHE A 154 -7.65 18.34 -0.36
CA PHE A 154 -8.07 16.94 -0.24
C PHE A 154 -9.59 16.82 -0.13
N SER A 155 -10.26 17.68 0.63
CA SER A 155 -11.73 17.69 0.73
C SER A 155 -12.42 18.07 -0.58
N ALA A 156 -11.79 18.91 -1.40
CA ALA A 156 -12.27 19.26 -2.73
C ALA A 156 -11.97 18.20 -3.80
N SER A 157 -11.15 17.21 -3.49
CA SER A 157 -10.81 16.13 -4.43
C SER A 157 -11.83 15.00 -4.38
N ASP A 158 -12.10 14.39 -5.55
CA ASP A 158 -12.95 13.21 -5.64
C ASP A 158 -12.23 11.98 -5.11
N GLN A 159 -12.60 11.53 -3.90
CA GLN A 159 -12.02 10.39 -3.20
C GLN A 159 -12.87 9.12 -3.35
N THR A 160 -13.87 9.09 -4.22
CA THR A 160 -14.76 7.92 -4.39
C THR A 160 -13.99 6.71 -4.91
N LEU A 161 -13.20 6.87 -5.95
CA LEU A 161 -12.44 5.78 -6.56
C LEU A 161 -11.30 5.28 -5.65
N PRO A 162 -10.45 6.12 -5.04
CA PRO A 162 -9.50 5.69 -4.03
C PRO A 162 -10.14 4.94 -2.86
N GLY A 163 -11.29 5.43 -2.37
CA GLY A 163 -12.04 4.82 -1.28
C GLY A 163 -12.56 3.42 -1.60
N ILE A 164 -13.09 3.23 -2.81
CA ILE A 164 -13.55 1.91 -3.28
C ILE A 164 -12.36 0.93 -3.38
N LEU A 165 -11.25 1.33 -3.97
CA LEU A 165 -10.06 0.48 -4.08
C LEU A 165 -9.50 0.10 -2.71
N PHE A 166 -9.47 1.05 -1.77
CA PHE A 166 -9.03 0.80 -0.41
C PHE A 166 -9.94 -0.18 0.33
N SER A 167 -11.26 -0.01 0.22
CA SER A 167 -12.26 -0.90 0.81
C SER A 167 -12.15 -2.32 0.26
N LEU A 168 -11.96 -2.48 -1.05
CA LEU A 168 -11.73 -3.76 -1.72
C LEU A 168 -10.42 -4.42 -1.24
N SER A 169 -9.38 -3.64 -1.02
CA SER A 169 -8.11 -4.13 -0.47
C SER A 169 -8.30 -4.72 0.93
N ILE A 170 -9.00 -4.01 1.81
CA ILE A 170 -9.31 -4.49 3.18
C ILE A 170 -10.17 -5.74 3.12
N LEU A 171 -11.21 -5.76 2.28
CA LEU A 171 -12.10 -6.92 2.13
C LEU A 171 -11.33 -8.15 1.64
N SER A 172 -10.41 -7.97 0.72
CA SER A 172 -9.54 -9.04 0.22
C SER A 172 -8.59 -9.58 1.29
N LEU A 173 -8.00 -8.70 2.12
CA LEU A 173 -7.15 -9.09 3.24
C LEU A 173 -7.95 -9.87 4.30
N THR A 174 -9.13 -9.38 4.68
CA THR A 174 -9.98 -10.04 5.68
C THR A 174 -10.48 -11.40 5.18
N GLY A 175 -10.89 -11.49 3.92
CA GLY A 175 -11.30 -12.75 3.29
C GLY A 175 -10.17 -13.77 3.29
N MET A 176 -8.95 -13.37 2.96
CA MET A 176 -7.77 -14.24 3.00
C MET A 176 -7.45 -14.71 4.43
N PHE A 177 -7.57 -13.83 5.43
CA PHE A 177 -7.32 -14.18 6.83
C PHE A 177 -8.35 -15.20 7.35
N VAL A 178 -9.63 -14.98 7.04
CA VAL A 178 -10.71 -15.91 7.41
C VAL A 178 -10.52 -17.27 6.71
N TRP A 179 -10.17 -17.27 5.43
CA TRP A 179 -9.90 -18.50 4.70
C TRP A 179 -8.72 -19.28 5.29
N ARG A 180 -7.64 -18.57 5.61
CA ARG A 180 -6.48 -19.19 6.28
C ARG A 180 -6.85 -19.81 7.62
N LYS A 181 -7.66 -19.12 8.43
CA LYS A 181 -8.13 -19.64 9.72
C LYS A 181 -8.97 -20.91 9.53
N ARG A 182 -9.93 -20.89 8.59
CA ARG A 182 -10.74 -22.08 8.27
C ARG A 182 -9.92 -23.26 7.76
N MET A 183 -8.91 -23.03 6.93
CA MET A 183 -8.02 -24.11 6.45
C MET A 183 -7.19 -24.69 7.58
N SER A 184 -6.74 -23.89 8.55
CA SER A 184 -6.04 -24.42 9.73
C SER A 184 -6.96 -25.27 10.62
N GLU A 185 -8.19 -24.83 10.84
CA GLU A 185 -9.19 -25.60 11.61
C GLU A 185 -9.57 -26.93 10.94
N ILE A 186 -9.67 -26.98 9.61
CA ILE A 186 -9.92 -28.21 8.84
C ILE A 186 -8.71 -29.17 8.96
N THR A 187 -7.50 -28.63 8.92
CA THR A 187 -6.28 -29.44 9.07
C THR A 187 -6.19 -30.01 10.49
N ASP A 188 -6.50 -29.22 11.51
CA ASP A 188 -6.51 -29.69 12.90
C ASP A 188 -7.65 -30.70 13.16
N ALA A 189 -8.83 -30.50 12.54
CA ALA A 189 -9.94 -31.47 12.64
C ALA A 189 -9.65 -32.79 11.90
N ALA A 190 -8.91 -32.74 10.79
CA ALA A 190 -8.49 -33.94 10.07
C ALA A 190 -7.45 -34.77 10.88
N VAL A 191 -6.67 -34.11 11.72
CA VAL A 191 -5.69 -34.76 12.63
C VAL A 191 -6.38 -35.51 13.78
N VAL A 192 -7.55 -35.05 14.21
CA VAL A 192 -8.31 -35.73 15.32
C VAL A 192 -9.06 -36.97 14.84
N ALA A 193 -9.20 -37.20 13.54
CA ALA A 193 -9.88 -38.35 12.95
C ALA A 193 -8.97 -39.58 12.74
N ILE A 194 -7.82 -39.67 13.42
CA ILE A 194 -7.00 -40.88 13.44
C ILE A 194 -7.71 -41.88 14.36
N PRO A 195 -8.08 -43.08 13.85
CA PRO A 195 -8.72 -44.07 14.71
C PRO A 195 -7.79 -44.44 15.88
N ALA A 196 -8.30 -44.37 17.09
CA ALA A 196 -7.60 -44.52 18.39
C ALA A 196 -7.00 -45.92 18.67
N THR A 197 -6.69 -46.69 17.63
CA THR A 197 -6.23 -48.09 17.78
C THR A 197 -5.04 -48.45 16.89
N LEU A 198 -4.17 -47.49 16.57
CA LEU A 198 -2.88 -47.83 15.96
C LEU A 198 -1.93 -48.32 17.05
N THR A 199 -2.00 -49.62 17.39
CA THR A 199 -1.05 -50.23 18.30
C THR A 199 0.06 -50.92 17.50
N LEU A 200 1.30 -50.82 18.02
CA LEU A 200 2.46 -51.54 17.48
C LEU A 200 2.47 -53.02 17.89
N ASP A 201 1.35 -53.49 18.44
CA ASP A 201 1.21 -54.86 18.92
C ASP A 201 1.16 -55.83 17.73
N GLY A 202 1.97 -56.87 17.79
CA GLY A 202 2.12 -57.83 16.69
C GLY A 202 3.28 -57.60 15.73
N ILE A 203 3.90 -56.39 15.74
CA ILE A 203 5.07 -56.13 14.93
C ILE A 203 6.35 -56.44 15.71
N LYS A 204 7.20 -57.28 15.13
CA LYS A 204 8.50 -57.62 15.75
C LYS A 204 9.47 -56.48 15.59
N LEU A 205 9.50 -55.58 16.57
CA LEU A 205 10.41 -54.43 16.66
C LEU A 205 11.39 -54.63 17.81
N THR A 206 12.62 -54.17 17.63
CA THR A 206 13.57 -54.03 18.75
C THR A 206 13.10 -52.91 19.70
N PRO A 207 13.55 -52.91 20.98
CA PRO A 207 13.14 -51.90 21.95
C PRO A 207 13.32 -50.45 21.40
N MET A 208 14.45 -50.15 20.77
CA MET A 208 14.77 -48.84 20.20
C MET A 208 13.88 -48.51 18.99
N GLN A 209 13.58 -49.51 18.14
CA GLN A 209 12.64 -49.32 17.01
C GLN A 209 11.21 -49.04 17.49
N ARG A 210 10.79 -49.75 18.56
CA ARG A 210 9.47 -49.55 19.18
C ARG A 210 9.37 -48.16 19.79
N GLN A 211 10.40 -47.70 20.51
CA GLN A 211 10.43 -46.35 21.07
C GLN A 211 10.38 -45.27 19.99
N PHE A 212 11.15 -45.40 18.91
CA PHE A 212 11.13 -44.50 17.78
C PHE A 212 9.75 -44.46 17.08
N ALA A 213 9.15 -45.62 16.81
CA ALA A 213 7.83 -45.70 16.19
C ALA A 213 6.73 -45.15 17.11
N GLN A 214 6.83 -45.37 18.42
CA GLN A 214 5.90 -44.81 19.39
C GLN A 214 5.99 -43.29 19.46
N MET A 215 7.18 -42.71 19.44
CA MET A 215 7.35 -41.24 19.38
C MET A 215 6.70 -40.65 18.15
N LEU A 216 6.74 -41.33 17.00
CA LEU A 216 6.06 -40.87 15.80
C LEU A 216 4.53 -40.97 15.92
N LEU A 217 4.01 -42.04 16.54
CA LEU A 217 2.58 -42.24 16.77
C LEU A 217 1.99 -41.23 17.75
N ASP A 218 2.73 -40.93 18.82
CA ASP A 218 2.29 -40.00 19.87
C ASP A 218 2.45 -38.53 19.47
N ALA A 219 3.20 -38.26 18.42
CA ALA A 219 3.44 -36.91 17.96
C ALA A 219 2.23 -36.32 17.19
N PRO A 220 1.96 -35.03 17.34
CA PRO A 220 0.96 -34.36 16.52
C PRO A 220 1.29 -34.50 15.02
N ASN A 221 0.32 -34.95 14.24
CA ASN A 221 0.46 -35.24 12.79
C ASN A 221 1.40 -36.42 12.48
N MET A 222 1.69 -37.32 13.45
CA MET A 222 2.65 -38.43 13.30
C MET A 222 4.02 -37.96 12.75
N LYS A 223 4.45 -36.74 13.10
CA LYS A 223 5.65 -36.13 12.62
C LYS A 223 6.52 -35.61 13.75
N VAL A 224 7.81 -35.94 13.72
CA VAL A 224 8.79 -35.49 14.72
C VAL A 224 10.03 -34.95 14.03
N ASP A 225 10.60 -33.88 14.57
CA ASP A 225 11.83 -33.31 14.07
C ASP A 225 13.04 -34.20 14.36
N LYS A 226 13.99 -34.25 13.43
CA LYS A 226 15.22 -35.00 13.51
C LYS A 226 15.98 -34.73 14.81
N ARG A 227 16.06 -33.43 15.17
CA ARG A 227 16.77 -32.98 16.36
C ARG A 227 16.15 -33.56 17.63
N THR A 228 14.83 -33.47 17.78
CA THR A 228 14.08 -34.02 18.92
C THR A 228 14.28 -35.54 19.05
N LEU A 229 14.26 -36.25 17.91
CA LEU A 229 14.53 -37.68 17.88
C LEU A 229 15.95 -38.03 18.34
N CYS A 230 16.95 -37.28 17.89
CA CYS A 230 18.34 -37.49 18.30
C CYS A 230 18.54 -37.20 19.79
N GLU A 231 17.97 -36.09 20.29
CA GLU A 231 18.07 -35.72 21.71
C GLU A 231 17.36 -36.71 22.63
N THR A 232 16.20 -37.24 22.23
CA THR A 232 15.42 -38.18 23.08
C THR A 232 15.94 -39.61 23.05
N LEU A 233 16.43 -40.08 21.88
CA LEU A 233 16.87 -41.49 21.74
C LEU A 233 18.35 -41.68 22.09
N TRP A 234 19.16 -40.63 21.96
CA TRP A 234 20.61 -40.68 22.23
C TRP A 234 21.07 -39.38 22.91
N ASP A 235 20.84 -39.26 24.19
CA ASP A 235 21.31 -38.15 24.99
C ASP A 235 22.85 -38.07 24.95
N ASN A 236 23.39 -36.94 24.47
CA ASN A 236 24.82 -36.63 24.40
C ASN A 236 25.73 -37.52 23.52
N LYS A 237 25.20 -38.24 22.53
CA LYS A 237 26.03 -39.02 21.61
C LYS A 237 26.50 -38.19 20.40
N SER A 238 27.81 -38.15 20.17
CA SER A 238 28.40 -37.38 19.05
C SER A 238 27.91 -37.80 17.65
N ASN A 239 27.53 -39.07 17.44
CA ASN A 239 27.06 -39.63 16.17
C ASN A 239 25.58 -40.02 16.20
N ALA A 240 24.74 -39.25 16.88
CA ALA A 240 23.31 -39.52 17.01
C ALA A 240 22.59 -39.53 15.64
N GLU A 241 22.99 -38.69 14.73
CA GLU A 241 22.39 -38.62 13.40
C GLU A 241 22.61 -39.87 12.54
N GLU A 242 23.82 -40.41 12.51
CA GLU A 242 24.11 -41.66 11.78
C GLU A 242 23.38 -42.85 12.41
N SER A 243 23.29 -42.83 13.75
CA SER A 243 22.54 -43.85 14.49
C SER A 243 21.05 -43.79 14.16
N LEU A 244 20.49 -42.58 14.05
CA LEU A 244 19.10 -42.34 13.62
C LEU A 244 18.84 -42.84 12.19
N TYR A 245 19.73 -42.54 11.26
CA TYR A 245 19.62 -43.04 9.88
C TYR A 245 19.56 -44.55 9.81
N SER A 246 20.42 -45.23 10.54
CA SER A 246 20.46 -46.69 10.62
C SER A 246 19.17 -47.24 11.26
N LEU A 247 18.68 -46.59 12.31
CA LEU A 247 17.45 -46.95 12.99
C LEU A 247 16.24 -46.81 12.06
N VAL A 248 16.10 -45.68 11.41
CA VAL A 248 15.02 -45.39 10.44
C VAL A 248 15.00 -46.43 9.33
N ARG A 249 16.15 -46.72 8.72
CA ARG A 249 16.24 -47.71 7.64
C ARG A 249 15.73 -49.11 8.09
N ARG A 250 16.13 -49.57 9.29
CA ARG A 250 15.70 -50.87 9.83
C ARG A 250 14.22 -50.85 10.22
N THR A 251 13.73 -49.76 10.80
CA THR A 251 12.34 -49.61 11.22
C THR A 251 11.40 -49.50 10.00
N LYS A 252 11.80 -48.81 8.94
CA LYS A 252 11.04 -48.74 7.69
C LYS A 252 10.73 -50.13 7.11
N THR A 253 11.72 -51.03 7.10
CA THR A 253 11.56 -52.39 6.61
C THR A 253 10.61 -53.22 7.47
N ALA A 254 10.62 -53.00 8.80
CA ALA A 254 9.75 -53.70 9.73
C ALA A 254 8.29 -53.20 9.67
N LEU A 255 8.10 -51.88 9.58
CA LEU A 255 6.78 -51.22 9.53
C LEU A 255 6.09 -51.39 8.17
N ALA A 256 6.81 -51.57 7.08
CA ALA A 256 6.26 -51.84 5.75
C ALA A 256 5.40 -53.12 5.73
N LYS A 257 5.70 -54.10 6.58
CA LYS A 257 4.89 -55.33 6.73
C LYS A 257 3.53 -55.08 7.39
N ALA A 258 3.38 -53.95 8.06
CA ALA A 258 2.15 -53.50 8.75
C ALA A 258 1.46 -52.36 8.05
N ASN A 259 1.69 -52.17 6.74
CA ASN A 259 1.13 -51.07 5.94
C ASN A 259 1.45 -49.68 6.51
N MET A 260 2.63 -49.51 7.12
CA MET A 260 3.10 -48.22 7.61
C MET A 260 4.40 -47.85 6.93
N GLU A 261 4.49 -46.58 6.48
CA GLU A 261 5.67 -46.07 5.83
C GLU A 261 6.23 -44.83 6.56
N ILE A 262 7.56 -44.81 6.75
CA ILE A 262 8.25 -43.65 7.30
C ILE A 262 8.74 -42.80 6.14
N ILE A 263 8.33 -41.52 6.11
CA ILE A 263 8.76 -40.54 5.14
C ILE A 263 9.73 -39.56 5.81
N CYS A 264 10.84 -39.30 5.13
CA CYS A 264 11.79 -38.27 5.53
C CYS A 264 11.50 -36.98 4.76
N ASN A 265 11.16 -35.92 5.48
CA ASN A 265 10.87 -34.61 4.89
C ASN A 265 12.14 -33.74 4.89
N ARG A 266 12.79 -33.60 3.72
CA ARG A 266 14.00 -32.79 3.49
C ARG A 266 15.16 -33.01 4.47
N GLY A 267 15.21 -34.15 5.15
CA GLY A 267 16.23 -34.44 6.17
C GLY A 267 16.05 -33.73 7.52
N GLU A 268 14.96 -32.96 7.69
CA GLU A 268 14.68 -32.20 8.92
C GLU A 268 13.69 -32.89 9.85
N SER A 269 12.79 -33.70 9.31
CA SER A 269 11.76 -34.40 10.12
C SER A 269 11.38 -35.75 9.52
N TYR A 270 10.84 -36.62 10.36
CA TYR A 270 10.30 -37.94 10.01
C TYR A 270 8.80 -37.97 10.28
N GLU A 271 8.05 -38.53 9.34
CA GLU A 271 6.60 -38.67 9.39
C GLU A 271 6.21 -40.12 9.15
N LEU A 272 5.28 -40.64 9.96
CA LEU A 272 4.71 -41.96 9.79
C LEU A 272 3.43 -41.84 8.96
N ARG A 273 3.32 -42.61 7.90
CA ARG A 273 2.10 -42.71 7.08
C ARG A 273 1.57 -44.15 7.04
N ILE A 274 0.26 -44.25 7.00
CA ILE A 274 -0.43 -45.53 6.79
C ILE A 274 -0.67 -45.67 5.30
N THR A 275 -0.18 -46.75 4.73
CA THR A 275 -0.45 -47.14 3.33
C THR A 275 -1.65 -48.06 3.31
N SER A 276 -2.79 -47.56 2.83
CA SER A 276 -4.01 -48.37 2.63
C SER A 276 -3.88 -49.29 1.44
#